data_ca0e5bab217f405a8f14414de3ff83a8
#
_entry.id   ca0e5bab217f405a8f14414de3ff83a8
#
_cell.length_a   1.000
_cell.length_b   1.000
_cell.length_c   1.000
_cell.angle_alpha   90.00
_cell.angle_beta   90.00
_cell.angle_gamma   90.00
#
_symmetry.space_group_name_H-M   'P 1'
#
loop_
_entity.id
_entity.type
_entity.pdbx_description
1 polymer ?
#
loop_
_entity_poly.entity_id
_entity_poly.type
_entity_poly.pdbx_seq_one_letter_code
_entity_poly.pdbx_strand_id
1 'polypeptide(L)'
;MLAGKRILLIIGGGIAAYKALDLIRRLRERGASVTPVLTKAAKEFVTPLSASALSAEKVYTDLFDLTDEAEMGHIELSRAADLVIVAPATADLIGKMANGLANDLASTLLMATDKRVLIAPAMNVRMWLHPANQRNVATLEGDGILRVGPGEGDMACGEFGPGRMAEPLEIVAAAETALGDGPLKGRHVIVTSGPTHEPIDPVRYIANRSSGAQGTAIARALAALGAEVTFVTGPADTPPPGGLRVVRVESAAQMDAAVKEALPADAAVFAAAVADWRVASASGSKIKKDGKGLPRLELAENPDILAGVSAMKKGRPALVVGFAAETDDVIANATAKRTRKGCDWIVANDVSPATGIMGGSENAVTLITAEGAEDWPRMSKDQVAAKLANRIAAALGE
;
A
#
# COMPACT_ATOMS: atom_id res chain seq x y z
N MET A 1 -3.19 -20.47 -6.72
CA MET A 1 -4.33 -21.38 -6.96
C MET A 1 -5.41 -21.11 -5.91
N LEU A 2 -6.70 -21.04 -6.32
CA LEU A 2 -7.81 -20.71 -5.44
C LEU A 2 -8.52 -21.95 -4.88
N ALA A 3 -7.95 -23.13 -5.05
CA ALA A 3 -8.55 -24.39 -4.61
C ALA A 3 -8.88 -24.36 -3.10
N GLY A 4 -10.14 -24.65 -2.75
CA GLY A 4 -10.64 -24.64 -1.38
C GLY A 4 -10.84 -23.26 -0.76
N LYS A 5 -10.59 -22.16 -1.48
CA LYS A 5 -10.85 -20.81 -1.00
C LYS A 5 -12.31 -20.42 -1.16
N ARG A 6 -12.82 -19.67 -0.20
CA ARG A 6 -14.19 -19.17 -0.14
C ARG A 6 -14.21 -17.69 -0.47
N ILE A 7 -14.90 -17.33 -1.54
CA ILE A 7 -14.97 -15.96 -2.03
C ILE A 7 -16.40 -15.43 -1.84
N LEU A 8 -16.53 -14.33 -1.12
CA LEU A 8 -17.77 -13.56 -1.06
C LEU A 8 -17.74 -12.53 -2.20
N LEU A 9 -18.61 -12.69 -3.21
CA LEU A 9 -18.65 -11.80 -4.36
C LEU A 9 -19.83 -10.84 -4.26
N ILE A 10 -19.55 -9.58 -3.97
CA ILE A 10 -20.56 -8.50 -3.97
C ILE A 10 -20.65 -7.91 -5.36
N ILE A 11 -21.86 -7.95 -5.95
CA ILE A 11 -22.13 -7.46 -7.30
C ILE A 11 -22.88 -6.13 -7.21
N GLY A 12 -22.22 -5.04 -7.62
CA GLY A 12 -22.82 -3.72 -7.71
C GLY A 12 -23.68 -3.55 -8.97
N GLY A 13 -24.60 -2.56 -8.94
CA GLY A 13 -25.47 -2.25 -10.06
C GLY A 13 -24.80 -1.43 -11.15
N GLY A 14 -24.79 -1.95 -12.36
CA GLY A 14 -24.26 -1.27 -13.55
C GLY A 14 -24.11 -2.26 -14.70
N ILE A 15 -23.96 -1.74 -15.92
CA ILE A 15 -23.89 -2.60 -17.12
C ILE A 15 -22.76 -3.65 -17.00
N ALA A 16 -21.65 -3.34 -16.33
CA ALA A 16 -20.53 -4.26 -16.13
C ALA A 16 -20.88 -5.49 -15.25
N ALA A 17 -22.05 -5.51 -14.59
CA ALA A 17 -22.47 -6.64 -13.76
C ALA A 17 -22.56 -7.96 -14.54
N TYR A 18 -22.81 -7.94 -15.86
CA TYR A 18 -22.81 -9.17 -16.66
C TYR A 18 -21.47 -9.92 -16.62
N LYS A 19 -20.35 -9.20 -16.49
CA LYS A 19 -19.02 -9.79 -16.36
C LYS A 19 -18.84 -10.55 -15.04
N ALA A 20 -19.61 -10.22 -14.01
CA ALA A 20 -19.56 -10.94 -12.74
C ALA A 20 -20.02 -12.38 -12.88
N LEU A 21 -20.90 -12.68 -13.83
CA LEU A 21 -21.33 -14.06 -14.12
C LEU A 21 -20.18 -14.91 -14.70
N ASP A 22 -19.37 -14.34 -15.61
CA ASP A 22 -18.16 -15.01 -16.10
C ASP A 22 -17.09 -15.08 -15.00
N LEU A 23 -16.96 -14.04 -14.16
CA LEU A 23 -16.06 -14.05 -13.01
C LEU A 23 -16.37 -15.21 -12.04
N ILE A 24 -17.64 -15.44 -11.71
CA ILE A 24 -18.06 -16.59 -10.89
C ILE A 24 -17.55 -17.89 -11.50
N ARG A 25 -17.75 -18.08 -12.81
CA ARG A 25 -17.31 -19.29 -13.51
C ARG A 25 -15.78 -19.45 -13.46
N ARG A 26 -15.02 -18.37 -13.73
CA ARG A 26 -13.54 -18.38 -13.72
C ARG A 26 -12.97 -18.68 -12.34
N LEU A 27 -13.54 -18.12 -11.29
CA LEU A 27 -13.13 -18.41 -9.91
C LEU A 27 -13.37 -19.87 -9.56
N ARG A 28 -14.54 -20.43 -9.95
CA ARG A 28 -14.86 -21.84 -9.71
C ARG A 28 -14.00 -22.81 -10.52
N GLU A 29 -13.68 -22.49 -11.76
CA GLU A 29 -12.71 -23.24 -12.59
C GLU A 29 -11.35 -23.37 -11.92
N ARG A 30 -10.99 -22.45 -11.01
CA ARG A 30 -9.78 -22.50 -10.19
C ARG A 30 -9.95 -23.14 -8.83
N GLY A 31 -11.12 -23.71 -8.57
CA GLY A 31 -11.43 -24.47 -7.36
C GLY A 31 -11.91 -23.65 -6.16
N ALA A 32 -12.27 -22.37 -6.36
CA ALA A 32 -12.90 -21.57 -5.32
C ALA A 32 -14.40 -21.89 -5.20
N SER A 33 -14.97 -21.79 -4.00
CA SER A 33 -16.40 -21.59 -3.81
C SER A 33 -16.71 -20.09 -3.86
N VAL A 34 -17.83 -19.70 -4.48
CA VAL A 34 -18.22 -18.30 -4.66
C VAL A 34 -19.63 -18.11 -4.15
N THR A 35 -19.78 -17.29 -3.11
CA THR A 35 -21.09 -16.91 -2.56
C THR A 35 -21.45 -15.51 -3.07
N PRO A 36 -22.46 -15.38 -3.96
CA PRO A 36 -22.85 -14.08 -4.51
C PRO A 36 -23.74 -13.28 -3.57
N VAL A 37 -23.47 -11.98 -3.51
CA VAL A 37 -24.33 -10.98 -2.88
C VAL A 37 -24.69 -9.92 -3.93
N LEU A 38 -25.96 -9.75 -4.24
CA LEU A 38 -26.43 -8.77 -5.21
C LEU A 38 -26.99 -7.54 -4.50
N THR A 39 -26.48 -6.37 -4.86
CA THR A 39 -27.13 -5.12 -4.44
C THR A 39 -28.51 -4.98 -5.09
N LYS A 40 -29.39 -4.14 -4.54
CA LYS A 40 -30.69 -3.86 -5.12
C LYS A 40 -30.56 -3.46 -6.59
N ALA A 41 -29.62 -2.59 -6.90
CA ALA A 41 -29.38 -2.12 -8.27
C ALA A 41 -28.77 -3.20 -9.18
N ALA A 42 -28.03 -4.17 -8.64
CA ALA A 42 -27.45 -5.26 -9.44
C ALA A 42 -28.54 -6.17 -10.03
N LYS A 43 -29.67 -6.33 -9.34
CA LYS A 43 -30.81 -7.15 -9.80
C LYS A 43 -31.45 -6.66 -11.10
N GLU A 44 -31.24 -5.39 -11.47
CA GLU A 44 -31.69 -4.82 -12.74
C GLU A 44 -30.81 -5.26 -13.93
N PHE A 45 -29.62 -5.77 -13.68
CA PHE A 45 -28.64 -6.17 -14.71
C PHE A 45 -28.38 -7.67 -14.76
N VAL A 46 -28.44 -8.33 -13.61
CA VAL A 46 -28.25 -9.79 -13.48
C VAL A 46 -29.26 -10.34 -12.49
N THR A 47 -29.73 -11.56 -12.73
CA THR A 47 -30.75 -12.16 -11.84
C THR A 47 -30.08 -13.01 -10.75
N PRO A 48 -30.68 -13.12 -9.54
CA PRO A 48 -30.25 -14.05 -8.53
C PRO A 48 -30.17 -15.48 -9.05
N LEU A 49 -31.14 -15.88 -9.90
CA LEU A 49 -31.17 -17.20 -10.52
C LEU A 49 -29.94 -17.49 -11.38
N SER A 50 -29.52 -16.54 -12.22
CA SER A 50 -28.28 -16.67 -13.04
C SER A 50 -27.02 -16.80 -12.18
N ALA A 51 -26.92 -15.98 -11.12
CA ALA A 51 -25.80 -16.03 -10.21
C ALA A 51 -25.75 -17.34 -9.41
N SER A 52 -26.91 -17.82 -8.91
CA SER A 52 -27.03 -19.11 -8.20
C SER A 52 -26.69 -20.29 -9.09
N ALA A 53 -27.21 -20.30 -10.33
CA ALA A 53 -26.93 -21.39 -11.27
C ALA A 53 -25.43 -21.52 -11.59
N LEU A 54 -24.70 -20.40 -11.66
CA LEU A 54 -23.27 -20.41 -11.95
C LEU A 54 -22.40 -20.66 -10.71
N SER A 55 -22.81 -20.17 -9.54
CA SER A 55 -22.06 -20.37 -8.30
C SER A 55 -22.34 -21.72 -7.65
N ALA A 56 -23.49 -22.31 -7.90
CA ALA A 56 -24.10 -23.46 -7.18
C ALA A 56 -24.26 -23.18 -5.67
N GLU A 57 -24.39 -21.90 -5.31
CA GLU A 57 -24.50 -21.39 -3.94
C GLU A 57 -25.76 -20.52 -3.79
N LYS A 58 -26.19 -20.31 -2.55
CA LYS A 58 -27.26 -19.35 -2.23
C LYS A 58 -26.80 -17.95 -2.60
N VAL A 59 -27.73 -17.19 -3.20
CA VAL A 59 -27.51 -15.76 -3.49
C VAL A 59 -28.21 -14.91 -2.45
N TYR A 60 -27.49 -13.97 -1.87
CA TYR A 60 -28.02 -13.05 -0.86
C TYR A 60 -28.36 -11.71 -1.49
N THR A 61 -29.52 -11.15 -1.19
CA THR A 61 -30.00 -9.90 -1.82
C THR A 61 -30.49 -8.85 -0.84
N ASP A 62 -30.87 -9.24 0.38
CA ASP A 62 -31.41 -8.33 1.38
C ASP A 62 -30.83 -8.63 2.76
N LEU A 63 -30.73 -7.60 3.59
CA LEU A 63 -30.25 -7.71 4.96
C LEU A 63 -31.19 -8.55 5.84
N PHE A 64 -32.47 -8.53 5.53
CA PHE A 64 -33.54 -9.20 6.29
C PHE A 64 -34.02 -10.53 5.68
N ASP A 65 -33.49 -10.95 4.53
CA ASP A 65 -33.77 -12.25 3.89
C ASP A 65 -33.00 -13.42 4.55
N LEU A 66 -32.28 -13.16 5.59
CA LEU A 66 -31.60 -14.16 6.41
C LEU A 66 -32.65 -14.81 7.33
N THR A 67 -33.49 -15.66 6.76
CA THR A 67 -34.44 -16.49 7.52
C THR A 67 -33.69 -17.37 8.50
N ASP A 68 -34.14 -17.32 9.76
CA ASP A 68 -33.75 -18.13 10.89
C ASP A 68 -32.39 -17.79 11.55
N GLU A 69 -32.44 -16.89 12.50
CA GLU A 69 -31.37 -16.39 13.39
C GLU A 69 -30.65 -15.10 12.90
N ALA A 70 -31.45 -14.09 12.70
CA ALA A 70 -31.18 -12.93 11.84
C ALA A 70 -30.11 -11.92 12.33
N GLU A 71 -29.61 -11.93 13.53
CA GLU A 71 -28.65 -10.91 13.99
C GLU A 71 -27.18 -11.27 13.75
N MET A 72 -26.87 -12.56 13.54
CA MET A 72 -25.49 -13.04 13.34
C MET A 72 -25.15 -13.40 11.89
N GLY A 73 -26.15 -13.54 11.02
CA GLY A 73 -25.96 -14.10 9.67
C GLY A 73 -25.04 -13.28 8.75
N HIS A 74 -25.08 -11.95 8.79
CA HIS A 74 -24.19 -11.11 7.98
C HIS A 74 -22.74 -11.12 8.52
N ILE A 75 -22.54 -11.19 9.84
CA ILE A 75 -21.22 -11.32 10.45
C ILE A 75 -20.62 -12.67 10.09
N GLU A 76 -21.42 -13.75 10.20
CA GLU A 76 -20.99 -15.10 9.88
C GLU A 76 -20.64 -15.23 8.39
N LEU A 77 -21.48 -14.67 7.50
CA LEU A 77 -21.26 -14.65 6.05
C LEU A 77 -19.95 -13.93 5.68
N SER A 78 -19.67 -12.76 6.31
CA SER A 78 -18.43 -12.02 6.06
C SER A 78 -17.21 -12.77 6.59
N ARG A 79 -17.31 -13.42 7.75
CA ARG A 79 -16.21 -14.19 8.38
C ARG A 79 -15.94 -15.52 7.70
N ALA A 80 -16.97 -16.13 7.12
CA ALA A 80 -16.85 -17.41 6.41
C ALA A 80 -16.00 -17.29 5.13
N ALA A 81 -15.88 -16.10 4.54
CA ALA A 81 -15.05 -15.87 3.37
C ALA A 81 -13.55 -15.83 3.69
N ASP A 82 -12.72 -16.15 2.70
CA ASP A 82 -11.28 -15.96 2.74
C ASP A 82 -10.89 -14.64 2.03
N LEU A 83 -11.75 -14.17 1.10
CA LEU A 83 -11.63 -12.90 0.38
C LEU A 83 -13.01 -12.36 0.04
N VAL A 84 -13.20 -11.06 0.17
CA VAL A 84 -14.37 -10.34 -0.34
C VAL A 84 -13.99 -9.65 -1.64
N ILE A 85 -14.74 -9.90 -2.72
CA ILE A 85 -14.56 -9.23 -4.02
C ILE A 85 -15.79 -8.37 -4.28
N VAL A 86 -15.59 -7.12 -4.68
CA VAL A 86 -16.64 -6.20 -5.13
C VAL A 86 -16.48 -5.98 -6.63
N ALA A 87 -17.29 -6.60 -7.45
CA ALA A 87 -17.21 -6.53 -8.91
C ALA A 87 -18.59 -6.60 -9.59
N PRO A 88 -19.06 -5.50 -10.19
CA PRO A 88 -18.43 -4.18 -10.25
C PRO A 88 -18.53 -3.41 -8.92
N ALA A 89 -17.47 -2.66 -8.58
CA ALA A 89 -17.50 -1.66 -7.53
C ALA A 89 -17.96 -0.32 -8.13
N THR A 90 -19.21 0.04 -7.85
CA THR A 90 -19.80 1.30 -8.32
C THR A 90 -19.32 2.49 -7.49
N ALA A 91 -19.47 3.71 -8.00
CA ALA A 91 -19.17 4.93 -7.25
C ALA A 91 -19.97 5.01 -5.92
N ASP A 92 -21.22 4.49 -5.89
CA ASP A 92 -22.02 4.40 -4.67
C ASP A 92 -21.37 3.49 -3.62
N LEU A 93 -21.00 2.27 -4.01
CA LEU A 93 -20.33 1.32 -3.09
C LEU A 93 -18.99 1.86 -2.61
N ILE A 94 -18.17 2.42 -3.51
CA ILE A 94 -16.90 3.05 -3.17
C ILE A 94 -17.12 4.21 -2.18
N GLY A 95 -18.13 5.05 -2.43
CA GLY A 95 -18.50 6.13 -1.53
C GLY A 95 -18.96 5.65 -0.16
N LYS A 96 -19.79 4.60 -0.12
CA LYS A 96 -20.24 3.99 1.14
C LYS A 96 -19.08 3.40 1.94
N MET A 97 -18.23 2.62 1.30
CA MET A 97 -17.05 2.03 1.95
C MET A 97 -16.13 3.10 2.55
N ALA A 98 -15.77 4.13 1.76
CA ALA A 98 -14.86 5.19 2.19
C ALA A 98 -15.41 6.07 3.33
N ASN A 99 -16.74 6.07 3.55
CA ASN A 99 -17.39 6.87 4.59
C ASN A 99 -18.05 6.02 5.68
N GLY A 100 -17.82 4.70 5.70
CA GLY A 100 -18.33 3.80 6.74
C GLY A 100 -19.86 3.67 6.76
N LEU A 101 -20.54 3.77 5.61
CA LEU A 101 -21.99 3.64 5.51
C LEU A 101 -22.38 2.16 5.40
N ALA A 102 -23.33 1.72 6.24
CA ALA A 102 -23.80 0.33 6.33
C ALA A 102 -25.33 0.28 6.33
N ASN A 103 -25.95 0.71 5.23
CA ASN A 103 -27.40 0.85 5.10
C ASN A 103 -28.07 -0.20 4.20
N ASP A 104 -27.32 -1.16 3.69
CA ASP A 104 -27.78 -2.31 2.93
C ASP A 104 -26.87 -3.53 3.23
N LEU A 105 -27.27 -4.71 2.75
CA LEU A 105 -26.51 -5.95 3.00
C LEU A 105 -25.05 -5.84 2.54
N ALA A 106 -24.82 -5.33 1.33
CA ALA A 106 -23.47 -5.23 0.75
C ALA A 106 -22.56 -4.31 1.59
N SER A 107 -23.04 -3.12 1.93
CA SER A 107 -22.29 -2.17 2.73
C SER A 107 -22.11 -2.63 4.19
N THR A 108 -23.08 -3.36 4.76
CA THR A 108 -22.96 -3.95 6.10
C THR A 108 -21.90 -5.06 6.13
N LEU A 109 -21.90 -5.96 5.13
CA LEU A 109 -20.86 -7.00 5.00
C LEU A 109 -19.45 -6.40 4.87
N LEU A 110 -19.30 -5.35 4.06
CA LEU A 110 -18.04 -4.67 3.87
C LEU A 110 -17.55 -3.94 5.13
N MET A 111 -18.47 -3.44 5.95
CA MET A 111 -18.12 -2.81 7.22
C MET A 111 -17.80 -3.82 8.33
N ALA A 112 -18.41 -5.01 8.27
CA ALA A 112 -18.27 -6.05 9.30
C ALA A 112 -17.11 -7.02 9.04
N THR A 113 -16.50 -7.00 7.83
CA THR A 113 -15.48 -7.97 7.45
C THR A 113 -14.12 -7.67 8.07
N ASP A 114 -13.42 -8.73 8.50
CA ASP A 114 -12.01 -8.72 8.88
C ASP A 114 -11.11 -9.29 7.77
N LYS A 115 -11.70 -9.61 6.60
CA LYS A 115 -11.01 -10.20 5.46
C LYS A 115 -10.48 -9.14 4.51
N ARG A 116 -9.48 -9.51 3.71
CA ARG A 116 -9.06 -8.65 2.59
C ARG A 116 -10.22 -8.39 1.65
N VAL A 117 -10.33 -7.16 1.18
CA VAL A 117 -11.33 -6.74 0.21
C VAL A 117 -10.62 -6.34 -1.08
N LEU A 118 -11.07 -6.87 -2.21
CA LEU A 118 -10.61 -6.54 -3.56
C LEU A 118 -11.76 -5.86 -4.31
N ILE A 119 -11.54 -4.65 -4.80
CA ILE A 119 -12.55 -3.94 -5.60
C ILE A 119 -12.15 -3.90 -7.08
N ALA A 120 -13.12 -4.08 -7.97
CA ALA A 120 -13.01 -3.87 -9.41
C ALA A 120 -13.93 -2.70 -9.82
N PRO A 121 -13.44 -1.46 -9.84
CA PRO A 121 -14.25 -0.29 -10.14
C PRO A 121 -14.85 -0.35 -11.55
N ALA A 122 -16.12 0.09 -11.66
CA ALA A 122 -16.80 0.27 -12.94
C ALA A 122 -17.78 1.42 -12.89
N MET A 123 -17.55 2.43 -13.71
CA MET A 123 -18.39 3.62 -13.82
C MET A 123 -18.03 4.42 -15.07
N ASN A 124 -18.87 5.40 -15.44
CA ASN A 124 -18.57 6.35 -16.48
C ASN A 124 -17.25 7.12 -16.21
N VAL A 125 -16.55 7.53 -17.28
CA VAL A 125 -15.24 8.22 -17.16
C VAL A 125 -15.31 9.49 -16.30
N ARG A 126 -16.39 10.27 -16.42
CA ARG A 126 -16.55 11.50 -15.62
C ARG A 126 -16.77 11.19 -14.14
N MET A 127 -17.51 10.12 -13.83
CA MET A 127 -17.67 9.64 -12.46
C MET A 127 -16.33 9.13 -11.92
N TRP A 128 -15.57 8.40 -12.73
CA TRP A 128 -14.24 7.91 -12.33
C TRP A 128 -13.31 9.06 -11.99
N LEU A 129 -13.20 10.05 -12.89
CA LEU A 129 -12.33 11.21 -12.72
C LEU A 129 -12.87 12.27 -11.75
N HIS A 130 -14.10 12.09 -11.23
CA HIS A 130 -14.66 13.05 -10.29
C HIS A 130 -13.82 13.15 -9.02
N PRO A 131 -13.46 14.38 -8.55
CA PRO A 131 -12.58 14.55 -7.39
C PRO A 131 -13.05 13.81 -6.14
N ALA A 132 -14.37 13.75 -5.89
CA ALA A 132 -14.91 13.01 -4.75
C ALA A 132 -14.63 11.51 -4.87
N ASN A 133 -14.82 10.93 -6.06
CA ASN A 133 -14.55 9.51 -6.29
C ASN A 133 -13.05 9.20 -6.16
N GLN A 134 -12.17 10.05 -6.70
CA GLN A 134 -10.73 9.89 -6.56
C GLN A 134 -10.28 9.95 -5.09
N ARG A 135 -10.85 10.85 -4.27
CA ARG A 135 -10.59 10.87 -2.83
C ARG A 135 -11.06 9.60 -2.14
N ASN A 136 -12.26 9.11 -2.47
CA ASN A 136 -12.79 7.89 -1.89
C ASN A 136 -11.91 6.67 -2.23
N VAL A 137 -11.46 6.56 -3.49
CA VAL A 137 -10.54 5.48 -3.91
C VAL A 137 -9.22 5.57 -3.15
N ALA A 138 -8.62 6.77 -3.05
CA ALA A 138 -7.39 6.97 -2.31
C ALA A 138 -7.54 6.64 -0.80
N THR A 139 -8.70 6.96 -0.20
CA THR A 139 -9.02 6.58 1.17
C THR A 139 -9.05 5.06 1.32
N LEU A 140 -9.76 4.35 0.45
CA LEU A 140 -9.86 2.89 0.49
C LEU A 140 -8.51 2.20 0.29
N GLU A 141 -7.69 2.68 -0.66
CA GLU A 141 -6.33 2.17 -0.85
C GLU A 141 -5.45 2.42 0.39
N GLY A 142 -5.62 3.58 1.04
CA GLY A 142 -4.99 3.90 2.31
C GLY A 142 -5.41 2.97 3.45
N ASP A 143 -6.67 2.55 3.47
CA ASP A 143 -7.23 1.60 4.44
C ASP A 143 -6.87 0.13 4.13
N GLY A 144 -6.13 -0.13 3.05
CA GLY A 144 -5.67 -1.48 2.69
C GLY A 144 -6.61 -2.26 1.77
N ILE A 145 -7.63 -1.61 1.20
CA ILE A 145 -8.50 -2.21 0.18
C ILE A 145 -7.70 -2.37 -1.12
N LEU A 146 -7.71 -3.58 -1.66
CA LEU A 146 -7.03 -3.91 -2.91
C LEU A 146 -7.87 -3.46 -4.10
N ARG A 147 -7.23 -2.94 -5.15
CA ARG A 147 -7.92 -2.52 -6.37
C ARG A 147 -7.32 -3.16 -7.61
N VAL A 148 -8.19 -3.59 -8.52
CA VAL A 148 -7.83 -4.03 -9.87
C VAL A 148 -8.60 -3.20 -10.90
N GLY A 149 -7.90 -2.60 -11.83
CA GLY A 149 -8.50 -1.64 -12.78
C GLY A 149 -8.79 -0.27 -12.15
N PRO A 150 -9.72 0.55 -12.72
CA PRO A 150 -10.45 0.22 -13.95
C PRO A 150 -9.55 0.23 -15.18
N GLY A 151 -9.94 -0.52 -16.20
CA GLY A 151 -9.32 -0.44 -17.51
C GLY A 151 -9.77 0.79 -18.29
N GLU A 152 -9.06 1.09 -19.38
CA GLU A 152 -9.36 2.17 -20.31
C GLU A 152 -9.99 1.60 -21.60
N GLY A 153 -10.85 2.37 -22.25
CA GLY A 153 -11.44 2.03 -23.53
C GLY A 153 -12.83 2.62 -23.75
N ASP A 154 -13.49 2.20 -24.85
CA ASP A 154 -14.85 2.62 -25.18
C ASP A 154 -15.86 2.16 -24.14
N MET A 155 -16.74 3.07 -23.76
CA MET A 155 -17.83 2.82 -22.81
C MET A 155 -19.17 2.73 -23.52
N ALA A 156 -20.13 2.08 -22.87
CA ALA A 156 -21.50 1.92 -23.40
C ALA A 156 -22.21 3.27 -23.66
N CYS A 157 -21.75 4.35 -23.04
CA CYS A 157 -22.26 5.70 -23.27
C CYS A 157 -21.58 6.45 -24.42
N GLY A 158 -20.66 5.79 -25.16
CA GLY A 158 -19.94 6.39 -26.30
C GLY A 158 -18.73 7.26 -25.90
N GLU A 159 -18.37 7.31 -24.62
CA GLU A 159 -17.15 7.99 -24.14
C GLU A 159 -15.97 7.02 -24.12
N PHE A 160 -14.77 7.51 -24.35
CA PHE A 160 -13.51 6.78 -24.24
C PHE A 160 -12.72 7.24 -23.00
N GLY A 161 -12.15 6.32 -22.25
CA GLY A 161 -11.27 6.62 -21.12
C GLY A 161 -11.31 5.58 -20.00
N PRO A 162 -10.73 5.89 -18.84
CA PRO A 162 -10.72 4.99 -17.68
C PRO A 162 -12.12 4.90 -17.05
N GLY A 163 -12.49 3.69 -16.62
CA GLY A 163 -13.79 3.44 -15.95
C GLY A 163 -14.41 2.09 -16.28
N ARG A 164 -13.82 1.33 -17.22
CA ARG A 164 -14.25 -0.04 -17.53
C ARG A 164 -13.79 -0.99 -16.43
N MET A 165 -14.71 -1.85 -15.98
CA MET A 165 -14.34 -2.94 -15.07
C MET A 165 -13.22 -3.79 -15.67
N ALA A 166 -12.21 -4.10 -14.88
CA ALA A 166 -11.18 -5.08 -15.24
C ALA A 166 -11.80 -6.37 -15.77
N GLU A 167 -11.11 -7.06 -16.65
CA GLU A 167 -11.62 -8.31 -17.21
C GLU A 167 -11.65 -9.42 -16.14
N PRO A 168 -12.58 -10.39 -16.22
CA PRO A 168 -12.70 -11.43 -15.22
C PRO A 168 -11.39 -12.16 -14.90
N LEU A 169 -10.53 -12.40 -15.91
CA LEU A 169 -9.24 -13.05 -15.69
C LEU A 169 -8.23 -12.17 -14.95
N GLU A 170 -8.29 -10.86 -15.11
CA GLU A 170 -7.46 -9.91 -14.35
C GLU A 170 -7.90 -9.88 -12.88
N ILE A 171 -9.23 -9.91 -12.62
CA ILE A 171 -9.77 -9.98 -11.26
C ILE A 171 -9.37 -11.30 -10.59
N VAL A 172 -9.42 -12.41 -11.32
CA VAL A 172 -8.98 -13.73 -10.83
C VAL A 172 -7.50 -13.70 -10.47
N ALA A 173 -6.63 -13.16 -11.32
CA ALA A 173 -5.20 -13.04 -11.05
C ALA A 173 -4.94 -12.17 -9.80
N ALA A 174 -5.68 -11.07 -9.64
CA ALA A 174 -5.61 -10.23 -8.44
C ALA A 174 -6.10 -10.98 -7.18
N ALA A 175 -7.15 -11.81 -7.30
CA ALA A 175 -7.63 -12.65 -6.21
C ALA A 175 -6.63 -13.75 -5.83
N GLU A 176 -5.96 -14.37 -6.82
CA GLU A 176 -4.89 -15.32 -6.58
C GLU A 176 -3.70 -14.67 -5.85
N THR A 177 -3.34 -13.45 -6.23
CA THR A 177 -2.33 -12.66 -5.52
C THR A 177 -2.78 -12.33 -4.09
N ALA A 178 -4.03 -11.91 -3.92
CA ALA A 178 -4.59 -11.55 -2.62
C ALA A 178 -4.69 -12.74 -1.65
N LEU A 179 -4.98 -13.94 -2.17
CA LEU A 179 -5.14 -15.19 -1.40
C LEU A 179 -3.90 -16.07 -1.45
N GLY A 180 -2.98 -15.81 -2.37
CA GLY A 180 -1.75 -16.55 -2.50
C GLY A 180 -0.85 -16.36 -1.29
N ASP A 181 -0.11 -17.41 -0.98
CA ASP A 181 1.11 -17.30 -0.23
C ASP A 181 2.07 -16.51 -1.14
N GLY A 182 2.08 -15.19 -0.99
CA GLY A 182 2.95 -14.33 -1.80
C GLY A 182 4.41 -14.80 -1.70
N PRO A 183 5.28 -14.44 -2.65
CA PRO A 183 6.68 -14.87 -2.68
C PRO A 183 7.46 -14.46 -1.43
N LEU A 184 6.92 -13.55 -0.61
CA LEU A 184 7.50 -13.11 0.66
C LEU A 184 6.78 -13.67 1.90
N LYS A 185 5.95 -14.72 1.76
CA LYS A 185 5.30 -15.34 2.93
C LYS A 185 6.34 -15.85 3.92
N GLY A 186 6.15 -15.52 5.20
CA GLY A 186 7.05 -15.87 6.28
C GLY A 186 8.37 -15.11 6.26
N ARG A 187 8.52 -14.10 5.38
CA ARG A 187 9.64 -13.18 5.37
C ARG A 187 9.30 -11.92 6.16
N HIS A 188 10.18 -11.56 7.06
CA HIS A 188 10.09 -10.31 7.80
C HIS A 188 10.90 -9.20 7.11
N VAL A 189 10.27 -8.06 6.85
CA VAL A 189 10.93 -6.91 6.21
C VAL A 189 10.73 -5.65 7.05
N ILE A 190 11.83 -4.96 7.35
CA ILE A 190 11.81 -3.66 8.01
C ILE A 190 11.79 -2.57 6.94
N VAL A 191 10.90 -1.58 7.07
CA VAL A 191 10.86 -0.41 6.18
C VAL A 191 10.90 0.84 7.04
N THR A 192 11.90 1.72 6.83
CA THR A 192 11.92 3.05 7.45
C THR A 192 11.32 4.09 6.50
N SER A 193 10.60 5.07 7.03
CA SER A 193 9.89 6.08 6.24
C SER A 193 9.81 7.43 6.96
N GLY A 194 9.44 8.46 6.21
CA GLY A 194 9.27 9.81 6.75
C GLY A 194 10.58 10.52 7.11
N PRO A 195 10.50 11.77 7.52
CA PRO A 195 11.65 12.52 8.06
C PRO A 195 11.89 12.17 9.53
N THR A 196 13.08 12.48 10.04
CA THR A 196 13.29 12.62 11.48
C THR A 196 13.28 14.09 11.87
N HIS A 197 12.80 14.38 13.07
CA HIS A 197 12.82 15.72 13.67
C HIS A 197 13.80 15.72 14.83
N GLU A 198 14.85 16.50 14.69
CA GLU A 198 15.91 16.63 15.71
C GLU A 198 15.63 17.88 16.52
N PRO A 199 15.20 17.78 17.78
CA PRO A 199 14.75 18.93 18.55
C PRO A 199 15.90 19.89 18.85
N ILE A 200 15.65 21.18 18.65
CA ILE A 200 16.47 22.29 19.16
C ILE A 200 15.95 22.71 20.54
N ASP A 201 14.64 22.84 20.64
CA ASP A 201 13.86 23.11 21.84
C ASP A 201 12.42 22.57 21.65
N PRO A 202 11.50 22.66 22.60
CA PRO A 202 10.14 22.13 22.45
C PRO A 202 9.32 22.68 21.28
N VAL A 203 9.83 23.70 20.55
CA VAL A 203 9.11 24.40 19.49
C VAL A 203 9.79 24.26 18.13
N ARG A 204 11.13 24.08 18.12
CA ARG A 204 11.93 24.09 16.89
C ARG A 204 12.76 22.84 16.76
N TYR A 205 12.92 22.37 15.52
CA TYR A 205 13.69 21.16 15.18
C TYR A 205 14.44 21.34 13.85
N ILE A 206 15.41 20.48 13.62
CA ILE A 206 16.08 20.26 12.33
C ILE A 206 15.42 19.04 11.67
N ALA A 207 15.08 19.13 10.40
CA ALA A 207 14.51 18.01 9.65
C ALA A 207 14.82 18.10 8.16
N ASN A 208 14.87 16.96 7.49
CA ASN A 208 14.88 16.85 6.05
C ASN A 208 13.44 16.88 5.50
N ARG A 209 13.24 17.42 4.29
CA ARG A 209 11.92 17.40 3.64
C ARG A 209 11.60 15.98 3.16
N SER A 210 10.50 15.42 3.64
CA SER A 210 9.98 14.15 3.18
C SER A 210 8.51 14.01 3.55
N SER A 211 7.67 13.57 2.61
CA SER A 211 6.27 13.23 2.88
C SER A 211 6.08 11.80 3.40
N GLY A 212 7.10 10.95 3.35
CA GLY A 212 6.99 9.53 3.67
C GLY A 212 6.32 8.66 2.59
N ALA A 213 5.81 9.25 1.51
CA ALA A 213 5.00 8.55 0.51
C ALA A 213 5.70 7.35 -0.13
N GLN A 214 6.99 7.45 -0.46
CA GLN A 214 7.73 6.35 -1.09
C GLN A 214 7.89 5.16 -0.14
N GLY A 215 8.28 5.40 1.12
CA GLY A 215 8.41 4.33 2.13
C GLY A 215 7.05 3.67 2.44
N THR A 216 5.98 4.46 2.51
CA THR A 216 4.61 3.96 2.69
C THR A 216 4.18 3.07 1.52
N ALA A 217 4.43 3.47 0.26
CA ALA A 217 4.13 2.67 -0.91
C ALA A 217 4.92 1.35 -0.93
N ILE A 218 6.22 1.37 -0.55
CA ILE A 218 7.07 0.18 -0.48
C ILE A 218 6.55 -0.80 0.58
N ALA A 219 6.22 -0.32 1.78
CA ALA A 219 5.69 -1.15 2.85
C ALA A 219 4.39 -1.85 2.43
N ARG A 220 3.50 -1.12 1.74
CA ARG A 220 2.25 -1.66 1.17
C ARG A 220 2.54 -2.73 0.11
N ALA A 221 3.46 -2.48 -0.81
CA ALA A 221 3.80 -3.42 -1.88
C ALA A 221 4.41 -4.72 -1.34
N LEU A 222 5.30 -4.64 -0.35
CA LEU A 222 5.90 -5.81 0.31
C LEU A 222 4.85 -6.64 1.06
N ALA A 223 3.95 -5.99 1.79
CA ALA A 223 2.85 -6.66 2.47
C ALA A 223 1.88 -7.33 1.48
N ALA A 224 1.62 -6.71 0.32
CA ALA A 224 0.82 -7.31 -0.74
C ALA A 224 1.45 -8.60 -1.29
N LEU A 225 2.78 -8.72 -1.27
CA LEU A 225 3.54 -9.93 -1.62
C LEU A 225 3.65 -10.94 -0.45
N GLY A 226 2.97 -10.70 0.66
CA GLY A 226 2.90 -11.62 1.80
C GLY A 226 3.96 -11.44 2.87
N ALA A 227 4.80 -10.39 2.82
CA ALA A 227 5.78 -10.11 3.85
C ALA A 227 5.13 -9.66 5.16
N GLU A 228 5.72 -10.07 6.28
CA GLU A 228 5.51 -9.43 7.58
C GLU A 228 6.33 -8.13 7.61
N VAL A 229 5.64 -6.97 7.59
CA VAL A 229 6.34 -5.69 7.51
C VAL A 229 6.31 -4.97 8.85
N THR A 230 7.50 -4.64 9.38
CA THR A 230 7.66 -3.65 10.46
C THR A 230 7.96 -2.29 9.84
N PHE A 231 6.99 -1.38 9.94
CA PHE A 231 7.06 -0.03 9.39
C PHE A 231 7.46 0.98 10.45
N VAL A 232 8.71 1.45 10.41
CA VAL A 232 9.24 2.46 11.33
C VAL A 232 9.15 3.82 10.66
N THR A 233 8.33 4.72 11.19
CA THR A 233 8.09 6.03 10.55
C THR A 233 8.32 7.19 11.49
N GLY A 234 9.04 8.19 10.99
CA GLY A 234 9.07 9.54 11.56
C GLY A 234 7.78 10.31 11.28
N PRO A 235 7.70 11.59 11.71
CA PRO A 235 6.56 12.47 11.46
C PRO A 235 6.41 12.73 9.95
N ALA A 236 5.43 12.11 9.32
CA ALA A 236 5.21 12.18 7.89
C ALA A 236 3.76 12.59 7.57
N ASP A 237 3.56 13.30 6.45
CA ASP A 237 2.23 13.70 5.99
C ASP A 237 1.42 12.51 5.47
N THR A 238 2.09 11.51 4.90
CA THR A 238 1.45 10.30 4.40
C THR A 238 1.17 9.34 5.57
N PRO A 239 -0.08 8.96 5.81
CA PRO A 239 -0.41 8.01 6.87
C PRO A 239 0.22 6.64 6.61
N PRO A 240 0.61 5.91 7.67
CA PRO A 240 1.11 4.54 7.53
C PRO A 240 0.03 3.64 6.95
N PRO A 241 0.41 2.58 6.19
CA PRO A 241 -0.54 1.61 5.68
C PRO A 241 -1.26 0.86 6.81
N GLY A 242 -2.55 0.56 6.61
CA GLY A 242 -3.30 -0.31 7.52
C GLY A 242 -2.78 -1.75 7.54
N GLY A 243 -3.02 -2.47 8.65
CA GLY A 243 -2.69 -3.89 8.78
C GLY A 243 -1.21 -4.24 8.97
N LEU A 244 -0.33 -3.25 9.17
CA LEU A 244 1.09 -3.45 9.43
C LEU A 244 1.46 -3.20 10.89
N ARG A 245 2.61 -3.76 11.32
CA ARG A 245 3.24 -3.37 12.58
C ARG A 245 3.89 -2.00 12.40
N VAL A 246 3.25 -0.95 12.93
CA VAL A 246 3.73 0.45 12.82
C VAL A 246 4.43 0.88 14.11
N VAL A 247 5.68 1.35 13.97
CA VAL A 247 6.46 1.96 15.05
C VAL A 247 6.68 3.43 14.71
N ARG A 248 6.08 4.31 15.50
CA ARG A 248 6.22 5.77 15.34
C ARG A 248 7.40 6.27 16.16
N VAL A 249 8.24 7.05 15.53
CA VAL A 249 9.44 7.66 16.14
C VAL A 249 9.50 9.13 15.76
N GLU A 250 10.30 9.91 16.45
CA GLU A 250 10.48 11.33 16.17
C GLU A 250 11.91 11.61 15.68
N SER A 251 12.93 11.09 16.36
CA SER A 251 14.33 11.37 16.06
C SER A 251 15.07 10.20 15.42
N ALA A 252 16.25 10.51 14.84
CA ALA A 252 17.14 9.49 14.28
C ALA A 252 17.59 8.46 15.32
N ALA A 253 17.84 8.88 16.55
CA ALA A 253 18.19 7.96 17.63
C ALA A 253 17.06 7.00 17.99
N GLN A 254 15.82 7.47 18.00
CA GLN A 254 14.64 6.62 18.21
C GLN A 254 14.42 5.66 17.03
N MET A 255 14.64 6.13 15.79
CA MET A 255 14.54 5.29 14.60
C MET A 255 15.59 4.19 14.60
N ASP A 256 16.84 4.48 14.96
CA ASP A 256 17.92 3.52 15.12
C ASP A 256 17.57 2.43 16.17
N ALA A 257 17.08 2.86 17.33
CA ALA A 257 16.62 1.94 18.38
C ALA A 257 15.48 1.05 17.92
N ALA A 258 14.46 1.61 17.25
CA ALA A 258 13.30 0.87 16.74
C ALA A 258 13.69 -0.13 15.65
N VAL A 259 14.63 0.22 14.76
CA VAL A 259 15.16 -0.71 13.75
C VAL A 259 15.90 -1.87 14.42
N LYS A 260 16.74 -1.59 15.42
CA LYS A 260 17.47 -2.64 16.17
C LYS A 260 16.54 -3.58 16.94
N GLU A 261 15.46 -3.05 17.51
CA GLU A 261 14.43 -3.84 18.20
C GLU A 261 13.63 -4.73 17.23
N ALA A 262 13.45 -4.26 15.98
CA ALA A 262 12.72 -4.98 14.94
C ALA A 262 13.54 -6.14 14.33
N LEU A 263 14.84 -6.21 14.53
CA LEU A 263 15.68 -7.32 14.07
C LEU A 263 15.45 -8.58 14.92
N PRO A 264 15.62 -9.81 14.38
CA PRO A 264 16.09 -10.09 13.00
C PRO A 264 15.01 -9.88 11.91
N ALA A 265 15.48 -9.62 10.70
CA ALA A 265 14.64 -9.49 9.51
C ALA A 265 15.35 -10.12 8.30
N ASP A 266 14.57 -10.54 7.29
CA ASP A 266 15.11 -11.08 6.03
C ASP A 266 15.63 -9.95 5.14
N ALA A 267 14.93 -8.81 5.11
CA ALA A 267 15.36 -7.61 4.41
C ALA A 267 15.10 -6.34 5.23
N ALA A 268 15.85 -5.27 4.91
CA ALA A 268 15.61 -3.95 5.46
C ALA A 268 15.70 -2.89 4.36
N VAL A 269 14.69 -2.01 4.28
CA VAL A 269 14.60 -0.93 3.30
C VAL A 269 14.63 0.42 4.03
N PHE A 270 15.67 1.19 3.81
CA PHE A 270 15.91 2.47 4.46
C PHE A 270 15.51 3.62 3.53
N ALA A 271 14.20 3.96 3.54
CA ALA A 271 13.62 5.03 2.72
C ALA A 271 13.33 6.31 3.53
N ALA A 272 13.62 6.33 4.83
CA ALA A 272 13.48 7.50 5.67
C ALA A 272 14.49 8.61 5.29
N ALA A 273 14.06 9.86 5.40
CA ALA A 273 14.90 11.03 5.25
C ALA A 273 15.47 11.45 6.63
N VAL A 274 16.43 10.67 7.10
CA VAL A 274 17.08 10.88 8.40
C VAL A 274 17.94 12.12 8.33
N ALA A 275 17.84 13.02 9.33
CA ALA A 275 18.71 14.18 9.42
C ALA A 275 20.15 13.73 9.80
N ASP A 276 21.16 14.27 9.09
CA ASP A 276 22.56 13.91 9.34
C ASP A 276 23.05 14.46 10.68
N TRP A 277 22.47 15.57 11.14
CA TRP A 277 22.90 16.27 12.34
C TRP A 277 21.74 16.53 13.30
N ARG A 278 22.08 16.58 14.59
CA ARG A 278 21.22 17.04 15.67
C ARG A 278 21.94 18.12 16.49
N VAL A 279 21.21 18.84 17.30
CA VAL A 279 21.82 19.71 18.32
C VAL A 279 22.40 18.82 19.41
N ALA A 280 23.68 19.08 19.78
CA ALA A 280 24.40 18.27 20.80
C ALA A 280 23.66 18.26 22.15
N SER A 281 23.01 19.38 22.50
CA SER A 281 22.22 19.54 23.71
C SER A 281 20.96 20.31 23.41
N ALA A 282 19.83 19.59 23.24
CA ALA A 282 18.53 20.20 23.06
C ALA A 282 18.07 20.89 24.35
N SER A 283 17.47 22.07 24.22
CA SER A 283 16.95 22.82 25.37
C SER A 283 15.59 22.24 25.80
N GLY A 284 15.41 21.97 27.10
CA GLY A 284 14.12 21.57 27.66
C GLY A 284 13.06 22.68 27.71
N SER A 285 13.44 23.93 27.37
CA SER A 285 12.54 25.07 27.29
C SER A 285 12.81 25.89 26.05
N LYS A 286 11.79 26.62 25.55
CA LYS A 286 11.92 27.49 24.38
C LYS A 286 13.04 28.51 24.58
N ILE A 287 14.04 28.50 23.70
CA ILE A 287 15.14 29.48 23.70
C ILE A 287 14.57 30.85 23.36
N LYS A 288 14.69 31.79 24.31
CA LYS A 288 14.23 33.18 24.14
C LYS A 288 15.36 34.06 23.61
N LYS A 289 14.99 35.11 22.87
CA LYS A 289 15.93 36.18 22.50
C LYS A 289 16.29 36.98 23.77
N ASP A 290 17.54 37.01 24.13
CA ASP A 290 18.07 37.71 25.34
C ASP A 290 18.81 39.01 25.04
N GLY A 291 18.80 39.44 23.76
CA GLY A 291 19.51 40.65 23.31
C GLY A 291 21.01 40.48 23.15
N LYS A 292 21.60 39.31 23.45
CA LYS A 292 23.05 39.04 23.40
C LYS A 292 23.52 38.43 22.06
N GLY A 293 22.64 38.42 21.07
CA GLY A 293 22.93 37.89 19.73
C GLY A 293 22.15 36.62 19.38
N LEU A 294 22.59 35.91 18.32
CA LEU A 294 21.97 34.66 17.91
C LEU A 294 22.45 33.50 18.79
N PRO A 295 21.59 32.58 19.16
CA PRO A 295 22.00 31.38 19.89
C PRO A 295 22.99 30.58 19.03
N ARG A 296 24.10 30.16 19.62
CA ARG A 296 25.04 29.23 18.99
C ARG A 296 24.50 27.80 19.21
N LEU A 297 24.26 27.08 18.14
CA LEU A 297 23.89 25.67 18.18
C LEU A 297 25.15 24.84 17.90
N GLU A 298 25.56 24.04 18.87
CA GLU A 298 26.57 23.00 18.65
C GLU A 298 25.87 21.79 18.01
N LEU A 299 26.39 21.34 16.85
CA LEU A 299 25.84 20.20 16.13
C LEU A 299 26.66 18.95 16.44
N ALA A 300 25.97 17.83 16.51
CA ALA A 300 26.53 16.48 16.60
C ALA A 300 25.96 15.61 15.49
N GLU A 301 26.70 14.62 15.05
CA GLU A 301 26.24 13.66 14.07
C GLU A 301 25.16 12.74 14.64
N ASN A 302 24.20 12.39 13.80
CA ASN A 302 23.21 11.38 14.09
C ASN A 302 23.76 9.97 13.79
N PRO A 303 23.16 8.91 14.37
CA PRO A 303 23.53 7.55 14.03
C PRO A 303 23.25 7.27 12.54
N ASP A 304 24.20 6.66 11.87
CA ASP A 304 24.04 6.18 10.50
C ASP A 304 23.38 4.79 10.51
N ILE A 305 22.06 4.78 10.46
CA ILE A 305 21.25 3.56 10.60
C ILE A 305 21.54 2.57 9.48
N LEU A 306 21.64 3.06 8.23
CA LEU A 306 21.95 2.23 7.05
C LEU A 306 23.31 1.56 7.19
N ALA A 307 24.37 2.33 7.48
CA ALA A 307 25.70 1.79 7.66
C ALA A 307 25.78 0.86 8.88
N GLY A 308 25.12 1.23 9.98
CA GLY A 308 25.07 0.44 11.20
C GLY A 308 24.51 -0.97 10.99
N VAL A 309 23.36 -1.07 10.29
CA VAL A 309 22.75 -2.35 9.96
C VAL A 309 23.55 -3.11 8.91
N SER A 310 24.08 -2.43 7.90
CA SER A 310 24.90 -3.05 6.85
C SER A 310 26.18 -3.67 7.39
N ALA A 311 26.77 -3.10 8.43
CA ALA A 311 28.04 -3.58 9.05
C ALA A 311 27.84 -4.67 10.09
N MET A 312 26.61 -5.09 10.41
CA MET A 312 26.34 -6.12 11.42
C MET A 312 26.94 -7.44 11.03
N LYS A 313 27.68 -8.07 11.95
CA LYS A 313 28.28 -9.40 11.76
C LYS A 313 27.31 -10.55 12.10
N LYS A 314 26.30 -10.29 12.94
CA LYS A 314 25.27 -11.24 13.34
C LYS A 314 23.91 -10.57 13.24
N GLY A 315 22.93 -11.27 12.68
CA GLY A 315 21.57 -10.75 12.54
C GLY A 315 21.41 -9.65 11.47
N ARG A 316 22.42 -9.44 10.61
CA ARG A 316 22.27 -8.57 9.43
C ARG A 316 21.21 -9.18 8.51
N PRO A 317 20.24 -8.39 8.02
CA PRO A 317 19.31 -8.85 6.99
C PRO A 317 20.07 -9.37 5.76
N ALA A 318 19.53 -10.42 5.12
CA ALA A 318 20.11 -10.99 3.90
C ALA A 318 20.19 -9.92 2.79
N LEU A 319 19.23 -8.97 2.78
CA LEU A 319 19.17 -7.87 1.82
C LEU A 319 18.98 -6.54 2.56
N VAL A 320 19.90 -5.59 2.32
CA VAL A 320 19.85 -4.23 2.86
C VAL A 320 19.77 -3.24 1.71
N VAL A 321 18.68 -2.47 1.64
CA VAL A 321 18.39 -1.50 0.58
C VAL A 321 18.38 -0.10 1.17
N GLY A 322 19.23 0.79 0.63
CA GLY A 322 19.24 2.20 0.97
C GLY A 322 18.61 3.07 -0.12
N PHE A 323 18.33 4.32 0.22
CA PHE A 323 17.92 5.35 -0.72
C PHE A 323 18.98 6.47 -0.81
N ALA A 324 19.12 7.03 -2.01
CA ALA A 324 19.97 8.18 -2.27
C ALA A 324 19.16 9.23 -3.05
N ALA A 325 18.97 10.39 -2.42
CA ALA A 325 18.39 11.57 -3.04
C ALA A 325 19.55 12.51 -3.38
N GLU A 326 19.87 12.63 -4.66
CA GLU A 326 21.01 13.37 -5.15
C GLU A 326 20.55 14.50 -6.08
N THR A 327 21.33 15.56 -6.19
CA THR A 327 21.05 16.70 -7.09
C THR A 327 21.99 16.76 -8.29
N ASP A 328 23.14 16.09 -8.17
CA ASP A 328 24.23 16.10 -9.17
C ASP A 328 24.86 14.71 -9.25
N ASP A 329 25.34 14.30 -10.41
CA ASP A 329 26.08 13.04 -10.65
C ASP A 329 25.46 11.83 -9.94
N VAL A 330 24.12 11.69 -10.06
CA VAL A 330 23.27 10.78 -9.27
C VAL A 330 23.85 9.36 -9.22
N ILE A 331 24.22 8.79 -10.36
CA ILE A 331 24.72 7.40 -10.43
C ILE A 331 26.08 7.26 -9.74
N ALA A 332 27.00 8.19 -9.98
CA ALA A 332 28.33 8.15 -9.38
C ALA A 332 28.27 8.31 -7.85
N ASN A 333 27.50 9.30 -7.37
CA ASN A 333 27.32 9.58 -5.96
C ASN A 333 26.61 8.40 -5.23
N ALA A 334 25.57 7.86 -5.83
CA ALA A 334 24.85 6.74 -5.25
C ALA A 334 25.67 5.44 -5.24
N THR A 335 26.51 5.19 -6.27
CA THR A 335 27.44 4.06 -6.30
C THR A 335 28.49 4.19 -5.20
N ALA A 336 29.07 5.38 -5.03
CA ALA A 336 30.00 5.66 -3.94
C ALA A 336 29.33 5.50 -2.57
N LYS A 337 28.07 5.95 -2.43
CA LYS A 337 27.27 5.80 -1.22
C LYS A 337 27.04 4.33 -0.89
N ARG A 338 26.66 3.50 -1.88
CA ARG A 338 26.47 2.05 -1.71
C ARG A 338 27.72 1.41 -1.12
N THR A 339 28.88 1.66 -1.72
CA THR A 339 30.16 1.11 -1.26
C THR A 339 30.51 1.59 0.15
N ARG A 340 30.39 2.88 0.42
CA ARG A 340 30.68 3.48 1.73
C ARG A 340 29.78 2.96 2.84
N LYS A 341 28.47 2.75 2.56
CA LYS A 341 27.49 2.26 3.53
C LYS A 341 27.49 0.74 3.67
N GLY A 342 28.08 0.01 2.73
CA GLY A 342 28.14 -1.46 2.74
C GLY A 342 26.78 -2.12 2.54
N CYS A 343 25.80 -1.43 2.00
CA CYS A 343 24.49 -2.00 1.70
C CYS A 343 24.50 -2.74 0.35
N ASP A 344 23.54 -3.64 0.16
CA ASP A 344 23.47 -4.46 -1.05
C ASP A 344 22.97 -3.65 -2.24
N TRP A 345 21.90 -2.86 -2.05
CA TRP A 345 21.29 -2.05 -3.07
C TRP A 345 21.14 -0.59 -2.63
N ILE A 346 21.20 0.33 -3.62
CA ILE A 346 20.78 1.72 -3.47
C ILE A 346 19.73 2.03 -4.55
N VAL A 347 18.63 2.61 -4.12
CA VAL A 347 17.64 3.23 -5.03
C VAL A 347 17.95 4.72 -5.06
N ALA A 348 18.50 5.17 -6.16
CA ALA A 348 18.90 6.56 -6.37
C ALA A 348 17.83 7.32 -7.15
N ASN A 349 17.56 8.56 -6.75
CA ASN A 349 16.68 9.46 -7.48
C ASN A 349 17.27 10.87 -7.56
N ASP A 350 17.04 11.53 -8.70
CA ASP A 350 17.35 12.93 -8.90
C ASP A 350 16.25 13.78 -8.25
N VAL A 351 16.62 14.49 -7.20
CA VAL A 351 15.72 15.39 -6.47
C VAL A 351 16.00 16.87 -6.75
N SER A 352 16.74 17.17 -7.82
CA SER A 352 16.96 18.54 -8.26
C SER A 352 15.62 19.26 -8.52
N PRO A 353 15.54 20.58 -8.28
CA PRO A 353 14.30 21.34 -8.45
C PRO A 353 13.67 21.19 -9.84
N ALA A 354 14.51 20.97 -10.87
CA ALA A 354 14.07 20.82 -12.25
C ALA A 354 13.21 19.56 -12.49
N THR A 355 13.37 18.51 -11.69
CA THR A 355 12.65 17.24 -11.86
C THR A 355 11.24 17.26 -11.29
N GLY A 356 10.95 18.11 -10.31
CA GLY A 356 9.67 18.16 -9.60
C GLY A 356 9.32 16.89 -8.82
N ILE A 357 10.27 15.99 -8.60
CA ILE A 357 10.07 14.67 -7.95
C ILE A 357 9.86 14.82 -6.43
N MET A 358 10.55 15.78 -5.80
CA MET A 358 10.44 15.99 -4.36
C MET A 358 9.04 16.50 -4.00
N GLY A 359 8.29 15.73 -3.21
CA GLY A 359 6.89 16.03 -2.86
C GLY A 359 5.85 15.64 -3.91
N GLY A 360 6.25 15.25 -5.13
CA GLY A 360 5.35 14.80 -6.20
C GLY A 360 4.81 13.37 -6.01
N SER A 361 3.86 12.98 -6.88
CA SER A 361 3.27 11.63 -6.91
C SER A 361 4.10 10.61 -7.71
N GLU A 362 5.04 11.08 -8.54
CA GLU A 362 5.89 10.28 -9.42
C GLU A 362 7.34 10.26 -8.94
N ASN A 363 8.10 9.30 -9.46
CA ASN A 363 9.52 9.18 -9.24
C ASN A 363 10.20 8.59 -10.49
N ALA A 364 11.46 8.94 -10.73
CA ALA A 364 12.36 8.26 -11.66
C ALA A 364 13.57 7.83 -10.84
N VAL A 365 13.88 6.54 -10.86
CA VAL A 365 14.92 5.98 -10.00
C VAL A 365 15.87 5.11 -10.78
N THR A 366 17.11 5.02 -10.32
CA THR A 366 18.10 4.05 -10.75
C THR A 366 18.36 3.08 -9.61
N LEU A 367 18.15 1.79 -9.83
CA LEU A 367 18.53 0.73 -8.89
C LEU A 367 20.00 0.36 -9.12
N ILE A 368 20.83 0.55 -8.08
CA ILE A 368 22.26 0.24 -8.12
C ILE A 368 22.52 -0.97 -7.25
N THR A 369 23.08 -2.02 -7.85
CA THR A 369 23.44 -3.28 -7.22
C THR A 369 24.94 -3.59 -7.39
N ALA A 370 25.37 -4.78 -7.05
CA ALA A 370 26.74 -5.24 -7.34
C ALA A 370 26.98 -5.49 -8.83
N GLU A 371 25.91 -5.85 -9.56
CA GLU A 371 25.94 -6.17 -10.99
C GLU A 371 25.92 -4.90 -11.88
N GLY A 372 25.54 -3.75 -11.32
CA GLY A 372 25.47 -2.49 -12.06
C GLY A 372 24.29 -1.61 -11.71
N ALA A 373 23.95 -0.70 -12.62
CA ALA A 373 22.85 0.24 -12.50
C ALA A 373 21.73 -0.10 -13.49
N GLU A 374 20.48 -0.12 -13.00
CA GLU A 374 19.26 -0.34 -13.79
C GLU A 374 18.39 0.92 -13.69
N ASP A 375 18.21 1.62 -14.80
CA ASP A 375 17.35 2.79 -14.85
C ASP A 375 15.88 2.40 -14.97
N TRP A 376 15.05 3.01 -14.15
CA TRP A 376 13.61 2.86 -14.23
C TRP A 376 12.98 4.16 -14.74
N PRO A 377 12.10 4.07 -15.75
CA PRO A 377 11.47 5.26 -16.30
C PRO A 377 10.65 5.99 -15.22
N ARG A 378 10.32 7.23 -15.48
CA ARG A 378 9.42 8.01 -14.63
C ARG A 378 8.06 7.31 -14.52
N MET A 379 7.64 7.02 -13.30
CA MET A 379 6.40 6.31 -13.00
C MET A 379 5.87 6.73 -11.62
N SER A 380 4.66 6.31 -11.26
CA SER A 380 4.12 6.61 -9.93
C SER A 380 4.97 5.97 -8.82
N LYS A 381 4.95 6.56 -7.62
CA LYS A 381 5.64 6.00 -6.44
C LYS A 381 5.16 4.59 -6.10
N ASP A 382 3.89 4.27 -6.37
CA ASP A 382 3.33 2.94 -6.20
C ASP A 382 3.92 1.94 -7.20
N GLN A 383 4.11 2.34 -8.46
CA GLN A 383 4.75 1.51 -9.48
C GLN A 383 6.23 1.25 -9.16
N VAL A 384 6.96 2.27 -8.70
CA VAL A 384 8.34 2.11 -8.20
C VAL A 384 8.38 1.13 -7.03
N ALA A 385 7.46 1.27 -6.09
CA ALA A 385 7.35 0.40 -4.93
C ALA A 385 7.03 -1.05 -5.30
N ALA A 386 6.09 -1.27 -6.23
CA ALA A 386 5.75 -2.60 -6.72
C ALA A 386 6.93 -3.26 -7.44
N LYS A 387 7.65 -2.51 -8.29
CA LYS A 387 8.84 -3.01 -8.99
C LYS A 387 9.95 -3.37 -8.00
N LEU A 388 10.21 -2.51 -7.00
CA LEU A 388 11.20 -2.79 -5.95
C LEU A 388 10.81 -4.01 -5.10
N ALA A 389 9.56 -4.12 -4.68
CA ALA A 389 9.08 -5.25 -3.91
C ALA A 389 9.23 -6.59 -4.65
N ASN A 390 8.95 -6.61 -5.96
CA ASN A 390 9.16 -7.81 -6.79
C ASN A 390 10.66 -8.16 -6.93
N ARG A 391 11.55 -7.16 -7.04
CA ARG A 391 13.01 -7.40 -7.06
C ARG A 391 13.50 -7.96 -5.72
N ILE A 392 12.98 -7.43 -4.60
CA ILE A 392 13.28 -7.95 -3.25
C ILE A 392 12.78 -9.39 -3.11
N ALA A 393 11.56 -9.68 -3.59
CA ALA A 393 11.00 -11.02 -3.54
C ALA A 393 11.84 -12.04 -4.34
N ALA A 394 12.31 -11.66 -5.53
CA ALA A 394 13.20 -12.50 -6.33
C ALA A 394 14.51 -12.77 -5.59
N ALA A 395 15.14 -11.74 -5.01
CA ALA A 395 16.41 -11.88 -4.29
C ALA A 395 16.32 -12.69 -2.99
N LEU A 396 15.15 -12.74 -2.34
CA LEU A 396 14.92 -13.54 -1.12
C LEU A 396 14.39 -14.95 -1.41
N GLY A 397 14.01 -15.21 -2.65
CA GLY A 397 13.53 -16.53 -3.11
C GLY A 397 14.62 -17.41 -3.68
N GLU A 398 15.80 -16.85 -3.97
CA GLU A 398 17.03 -17.55 -4.35
C GLU A 398 17.79 -18.01 -3.09
#